data_b609e5faecda72208bf5d3085b7c9910
#
_entry.id   b609e5faecda72208bf5d3085b7c9910
#
_cell.length_a   1.000
_cell.length_b   1.000
_cell.length_c   1.000
_cell.angle_alpha   90.00
_cell.angle_beta   90.00
_cell.angle_gamma   90.00
#
_symmetry.space_group_name_H-M   'P 1'
#
loop_
_entity.id
_entity.type
_entity.pdbx_description
1 polymer ?
#
loop_
_entity_poly.entity_id
_entity_poly.type
_entity_poly.pdbx_seq_one_letter_code
_entity_poly.pdbx_strand_id
1 'polypeptide(L)'
;DSFDQEIGEHATPIAGNLWAEQIDAQSRLESNWREIQDYFVQLMNWAGVETIQAEELSVIPGLDEIFALIDVKTHVEGGKYDLLIVDCAPTAETLRLLSLPEVMNWYIERIFPVERRVVKTLRPIVSKMTTLPIAGESFYTAVERLHRNLDAVHRILTDESSSTVRLVVNPERMVISEARRTYTYLGLFGYRCDAVVVNRIIPEDVTDPYFGKWKDIQAEHLQTVRESFEPVPILTARLFDREMVGVQLLEEMGQEVYGDLPVTDVLYRDDPIRVRRRSGGYVLTMRLPFVSREDMDIHRRGEELYVRVGTYKRNLILPQTLQRMEVRGANFVGDHLEIVFARQPGAAAPGGRSGRG
;
A
#
# COMPACT_ATOMS: atom_id res chain seq x y z
N ASP A 1 6.80 -19.80 13.81
CA ASP A 1 8.16 -20.27 14.16
C ASP A 1 8.83 -19.35 15.20
N SER A 2 8.82 -18.01 15.01
CA SER A 2 9.52 -17.10 15.94
C SER A 2 9.00 -17.14 17.39
N PHE A 3 7.78 -17.55 17.60
CA PHE A 3 7.19 -17.66 18.96
C PHE A 3 7.36 -19.04 19.60
N ASP A 4 8.05 -20.00 18.93
CA ASP A 4 8.19 -21.40 19.37
C ASP A 4 6.84 -22.10 19.63
N GLN A 5 5.84 -21.76 18.82
CA GLN A 5 4.47 -22.24 18.95
C GLN A 5 3.81 -22.24 17.59
N GLU A 6 2.94 -23.23 17.33
CA GLU A 6 2.13 -23.29 16.13
C GLU A 6 1.04 -22.20 16.17
N ILE A 7 0.99 -21.39 15.10
CA ILE A 7 0.02 -20.32 14.94
C ILE A 7 -0.94 -20.73 13.81
N GLY A 8 -2.23 -20.75 14.15
CA GLY A 8 -3.28 -21.11 13.22
C GLY A 8 -3.93 -19.89 12.56
N GLU A 9 -4.99 -20.15 11.78
CA GLU A 9 -5.80 -19.17 11.06
C GLU A 9 -6.69 -18.29 11.97
N HIS A 10 -6.61 -18.48 13.28
CA HIS A 10 -7.35 -17.69 14.27
C HIS A 10 -6.39 -17.14 15.31
N ALA A 11 -6.74 -15.96 15.83
CA ALA A 11 -5.94 -15.28 16.84
C ALA A 11 -5.58 -16.20 18.01
N THR A 12 -4.36 -16.67 18.03
CA THR A 12 -3.78 -17.60 19.00
C THR A 12 -3.08 -16.79 20.10
N PRO A 13 -3.38 -17.01 21.38
CA PRO A 13 -2.69 -16.31 22.46
C PRO A 13 -1.22 -16.77 22.55
N ILE A 14 -0.30 -15.85 22.57
CA ILE A 14 1.14 -16.10 22.66
C ILE A 14 1.64 -15.84 24.08
N ALA A 15 1.45 -14.63 24.57
CA ALA A 15 1.84 -14.25 25.93
C ALA A 15 1.07 -13.00 26.37
N GLY A 16 0.61 -12.97 27.60
CA GLY A 16 -0.03 -11.79 28.21
C GLY A 16 -1.14 -11.20 27.34
N ASN A 17 -0.85 -10.05 26.74
CA ASN A 17 -1.74 -9.32 25.83
C ASN A 17 -1.33 -9.45 24.35
N LEU A 18 -0.50 -10.44 24.01
CA LEU A 18 -0.03 -10.71 22.66
C LEU A 18 -0.78 -11.90 22.04
N TRP A 19 -1.34 -11.70 20.86
CA TRP A 19 -1.93 -12.73 20.01
C TRP A 19 -1.23 -12.71 18.65
N ALA A 20 -1.14 -13.88 18.03
CA ALA A 20 -0.67 -14.00 16.65
C ALA A 20 -1.69 -14.81 15.82
N GLU A 21 -1.79 -14.47 14.55
CA GLU A 21 -2.65 -15.14 13.58
C GLU A 21 -1.87 -15.29 12.27
N GLN A 22 -1.94 -16.45 11.67
CA GLN A 22 -1.43 -16.69 10.34
C GLN A 22 -2.60 -16.66 9.36
N ILE A 23 -2.64 -15.66 8.51
CA ILE A 23 -3.71 -15.53 7.54
C ILE A 23 -3.46 -16.52 6.40
N ASP A 24 -4.35 -17.51 6.25
CA ASP A 24 -4.39 -18.34 5.05
C ASP A 24 -5.19 -17.62 3.96
N ALA A 25 -4.43 -17.08 3.05
CA ALA A 25 -4.95 -16.35 1.92
C ALA A 25 -5.85 -17.21 1.02
N GLN A 26 -5.58 -18.50 0.86
CA GLN A 26 -6.38 -19.40 0.03
C GLN A 26 -7.77 -19.67 0.63
N SER A 27 -7.85 -19.90 1.93
CA SER A 27 -9.12 -20.07 2.66
C SER A 27 -9.99 -18.80 2.55
N ARG A 28 -9.37 -17.62 2.66
CA ARG A 28 -10.06 -16.32 2.52
C ARG A 28 -10.49 -16.03 1.08
N LEU A 29 -9.71 -16.43 0.10
CA LEU A 29 -10.04 -16.34 -1.31
C LEU A 29 -11.36 -17.06 -1.60
N GLU A 30 -11.47 -18.33 -1.18
CA GLU A 30 -12.65 -19.15 -1.44
C GLU A 30 -13.93 -18.49 -0.90
N SER A 31 -13.89 -17.91 0.29
CA SER A 31 -15.07 -17.31 0.91
C SER A 31 -15.52 -15.98 0.29
N ASN A 32 -14.59 -15.19 -0.24
CA ASN A 32 -14.87 -13.83 -0.72
C ASN A 32 -14.91 -13.71 -2.25
N TRP A 33 -14.28 -14.65 -2.97
CA TRP A 33 -14.07 -14.58 -4.41
C TRP A 33 -14.95 -15.56 -5.20
N ARG A 34 -15.53 -16.57 -4.56
CA ARG A 34 -16.27 -17.66 -5.23
C ARG A 34 -17.29 -17.17 -6.26
N GLU A 35 -18.14 -16.21 -5.92
CA GLU A 35 -19.19 -15.70 -6.81
C GLU A 35 -18.61 -15.00 -8.07
N ILE A 36 -17.45 -14.37 -7.91
CA ILE A 36 -16.72 -13.73 -9.02
C ILE A 36 -16.03 -14.79 -9.86
N GLN A 37 -15.39 -15.77 -9.22
CA GLN A 37 -14.74 -16.90 -9.88
C GLN A 37 -15.73 -17.73 -10.68
N ASP A 38 -16.87 -18.08 -10.11
CA ASP A 38 -17.93 -18.83 -10.79
C ASP A 38 -18.39 -18.15 -12.08
N TYR A 39 -18.50 -16.82 -12.06
CA TYR A 39 -18.83 -16.08 -13.27
C TYR A 39 -17.72 -16.12 -14.32
N PHE A 40 -16.46 -15.98 -13.91
CA PHE A 40 -15.30 -16.07 -14.81
C PHE A 40 -15.20 -17.47 -15.44
N VAL A 41 -15.37 -18.53 -14.66
CA VAL A 41 -15.36 -19.91 -15.15
C VAL A 41 -16.48 -20.14 -16.15
N GLN A 42 -17.71 -19.64 -15.90
CA GLN A 42 -18.81 -19.72 -16.85
C GLN A 42 -18.51 -18.99 -18.17
N LEU A 43 -17.89 -17.81 -18.09
CA LEU A 43 -17.50 -17.03 -19.26
C LEU A 43 -16.42 -17.74 -20.09
N MET A 44 -15.40 -18.31 -19.44
CA MET A 44 -14.32 -19.06 -20.09
C MET A 44 -14.85 -20.36 -20.74
N ASN A 45 -15.71 -21.09 -20.05
CA ASN A 45 -16.36 -22.28 -20.60
C ASN A 45 -17.20 -21.95 -21.85
N TRP A 46 -17.91 -20.83 -21.82
CA TRP A 46 -18.63 -20.34 -22.98
C TRP A 46 -17.69 -19.98 -24.14
N ALA A 47 -16.50 -19.44 -23.86
CA ALA A 47 -15.45 -19.15 -24.83
C ALA A 47 -14.74 -20.41 -25.37
N GLY A 48 -15.07 -21.60 -24.86
CA GLY A 48 -14.50 -22.88 -25.31
C GLY A 48 -13.25 -23.32 -24.55
N VAL A 49 -12.95 -22.70 -23.40
CA VAL A 49 -11.87 -23.13 -22.50
C VAL A 49 -12.38 -24.26 -21.61
N GLU A 50 -11.60 -25.34 -21.45
CA GLU A 50 -11.96 -26.44 -20.56
C GLU A 50 -12.05 -25.96 -19.09
N THR A 51 -12.99 -26.55 -18.32
CA THR A 51 -13.28 -26.13 -16.95
C THR A 51 -12.05 -26.07 -16.04
N ILE A 52 -11.17 -27.09 -16.11
CA ILE A 52 -9.94 -27.13 -15.31
C ILE A 52 -9.01 -25.94 -15.64
N GLN A 53 -8.82 -25.66 -16.94
CA GLN A 53 -8.02 -24.51 -17.38
C GLN A 53 -8.68 -23.18 -17.02
N ALA A 54 -10.01 -23.11 -17.05
CA ALA A 54 -10.76 -21.92 -16.66
C ALA A 54 -10.63 -21.65 -15.15
N GLU A 55 -10.61 -22.67 -14.31
CA GLU A 55 -10.36 -22.57 -12.88
C GLU A 55 -8.95 -22.07 -12.59
N GLU A 56 -7.93 -22.63 -13.25
CA GLU A 56 -6.54 -22.17 -13.11
C GLU A 56 -6.37 -20.70 -13.57
N LEU A 57 -6.98 -20.30 -14.68
CA LEU A 57 -6.93 -18.94 -15.20
C LEU A 57 -7.74 -17.94 -14.35
N SER A 58 -8.65 -18.40 -13.52
CA SER A 58 -9.45 -17.56 -12.62
C SER A 58 -8.69 -17.17 -11.35
N VAL A 59 -7.55 -17.80 -11.08
CA VAL A 59 -6.67 -17.42 -9.98
C VAL A 59 -5.83 -16.22 -10.41
N ILE A 60 -6.14 -15.06 -9.86
CA ILE A 60 -5.36 -13.84 -10.10
C ILE A 60 -4.23 -13.79 -9.08
N PRO A 61 -2.95 -13.80 -9.50
CA PRO A 61 -1.84 -13.69 -8.56
C PRO A 61 -1.94 -12.42 -7.72
N GLY A 62 -1.75 -12.55 -6.41
CA GLY A 62 -1.81 -11.45 -5.46
C GLY A 62 -3.21 -11.16 -4.88
N LEU A 63 -4.25 -11.91 -5.25
CA LEU A 63 -5.57 -11.80 -4.59
C LEU A 63 -5.55 -12.32 -3.15
N ASP A 64 -4.76 -13.33 -2.90
CA ASP A 64 -4.54 -13.90 -1.59
C ASP A 64 -4.07 -12.85 -0.58
N GLU A 65 -3.10 -12.04 -0.94
CA GLU A 65 -2.64 -10.95 -0.07
C GLU A 65 -3.71 -9.86 0.11
N ILE A 66 -4.54 -9.61 -0.91
CA ILE A 66 -5.66 -8.67 -0.78
C ILE A 66 -6.64 -9.14 0.27
N PHE A 67 -6.97 -10.42 0.28
CA PHE A 67 -7.89 -10.96 1.28
C PHE A 67 -7.28 -10.94 2.67
N ALA A 68 -5.94 -11.12 2.78
CA ALA A 68 -5.21 -10.90 4.02
C ALA A 68 -5.40 -9.47 4.56
N LEU A 69 -5.37 -8.48 3.69
CA LEU A 69 -5.62 -7.08 4.09
C LEU A 69 -7.08 -6.83 4.54
N ILE A 70 -8.05 -7.60 4.06
CA ILE A 70 -9.44 -7.51 4.52
C ILE A 70 -9.57 -7.98 5.98
N ASP A 71 -8.77 -8.96 6.40
CA ASP A 71 -8.74 -9.38 7.81
C ASP A 71 -8.19 -8.28 8.72
N VAL A 72 -7.19 -7.50 8.27
CA VAL A 72 -6.73 -6.29 8.97
C VAL A 72 -7.90 -5.34 9.24
N LYS A 73 -8.73 -5.06 8.22
CA LYS A 73 -9.94 -4.26 8.39
C LYS A 73 -10.86 -4.83 9.45
N THR A 74 -11.07 -6.15 9.44
CA THR A 74 -11.97 -6.83 10.36
C THR A 74 -11.48 -6.70 11.82
N HIS A 75 -10.18 -6.81 12.04
CA HIS A 75 -9.59 -6.62 13.38
C HIS A 75 -9.67 -5.17 13.84
N VAL A 76 -9.41 -4.20 12.96
CA VAL A 76 -9.52 -2.77 13.27
C VAL A 76 -10.97 -2.38 13.62
N GLU A 77 -11.95 -2.80 12.79
CA GLU A 77 -13.37 -2.52 13.04
C GLU A 77 -13.90 -3.25 14.28
N GLY A 78 -13.34 -4.42 14.59
CA GLY A 78 -13.69 -5.21 15.78
C GLY A 78 -13.28 -4.56 17.10
N GLY A 79 -12.28 -3.67 17.08
CA GLY A 79 -11.83 -2.89 18.26
C GLY A 79 -11.35 -3.72 19.45
N LYS A 80 -10.91 -4.96 19.20
CA LYS A 80 -10.42 -5.88 20.23
C LYS A 80 -8.98 -5.60 20.63
N TYR A 81 -8.19 -5.08 19.71
CA TYR A 81 -6.75 -4.88 19.87
C TYR A 81 -6.42 -3.39 19.81
N ASP A 82 -5.54 -2.93 20.68
CA ASP A 82 -5.05 -1.55 20.72
C ASP A 82 -3.98 -1.29 19.67
N LEU A 83 -3.23 -2.33 19.29
CA LEU A 83 -2.19 -2.32 18.28
C LEU A 83 -2.31 -3.55 17.38
N LEU A 84 -2.18 -3.34 16.08
CA LEU A 84 -2.13 -4.38 15.08
C LEU A 84 -0.81 -4.26 14.30
N ILE A 85 -0.03 -5.34 14.29
CA ILE A 85 1.22 -5.43 13.53
C ILE A 85 0.99 -6.39 12.37
N VAL A 86 1.16 -5.92 11.14
CA VAL A 86 1.03 -6.72 9.94
C VAL A 86 2.43 -7.01 9.41
N ASP A 87 2.86 -8.27 9.52
CA ASP A 87 4.12 -8.73 8.94
C ASP A 87 3.91 -9.00 7.46
N CYS A 88 4.48 -8.14 6.64
CA CYS A 88 4.33 -8.18 5.19
C CYS A 88 5.54 -8.79 4.52
N ALA A 89 5.34 -9.67 3.55
CA ALA A 89 6.41 -10.13 2.69
C ALA A 89 7.10 -8.94 1.97
N PRO A 90 8.45 -8.89 1.93
CA PRO A 90 9.20 -7.72 1.45
C PRO A 90 9.25 -7.67 -0.08
N THR A 91 8.14 -7.68 -0.78
CA THR A 91 8.14 -7.83 -2.23
C THR A 91 7.45 -6.68 -2.96
N ALA A 92 7.78 -6.53 -4.25
CA ALA A 92 7.04 -5.69 -5.19
C ALA A 92 5.53 -6.05 -5.22
N GLU A 93 5.17 -7.23 -4.77
CA GLU A 93 3.79 -7.69 -4.63
C GLU A 93 3.04 -6.90 -3.56
N THR A 94 3.59 -6.75 -2.35
CA THR A 94 2.98 -5.91 -1.30
C THR A 94 2.69 -4.49 -1.81
N LEU A 95 3.61 -3.88 -2.56
CA LEU A 95 3.39 -2.55 -3.15
C LEU A 95 2.29 -2.55 -4.21
N ARG A 96 2.15 -3.62 -5.00
CA ARG A 96 1.03 -3.76 -5.93
C ARG A 96 -0.29 -3.85 -5.21
N LEU A 97 -0.34 -4.57 -4.08
CA LEU A 97 -1.53 -4.69 -3.26
C LEU A 97 -1.96 -3.34 -2.69
N LEU A 98 -1.01 -2.57 -2.19
CA LEU A 98 -1.28 -1.23 -1.68
C LEU A 98 -1.81 -0.28 -2.77
N SER A 99 -1.51 -0.53 -4.05
CA SER A 99 -2.04 0.24 -5.18
C SER A 99 -3.39 -0.26 -5.70
N LEU A 100 -3.78 -1.47 -5.35
CA LEU A 100 -4.95 -2.13 -5.93
C LEU A 100 -6.26 -1.45 -5.58
N PRO A 101 -6.50 -0.97 -4.34
CA PRO A 101 -7.74 -0.26 -4.02
C PRO A 101 -8.01 0.91 -4.96
N GLU A 102 -6.97 1.69 -5.31
CA GLU A 102 -7.12 2.83 -6.23
C GLU A 102 -7.49 2.39 -7.66
N VAL A 103 -6.87 1.33 -8.15
CA VAL A 103 -7.16 0.79 -9.49
C VAL A 103 -8.57 0.23 -9.55
N MET A 104 -8.99 -0.52 -8.53
CA MET A 104 -10.33 -1.08 -8.43
C MET A 104 -11.39 0.00 -8.27
N ASN A 105 -11.14 1.03 -7.46
CA ASN A 105 -12.02 2.17 -7.31
C ASN A 105 -12.29 2.85 -8.65
N TRP A 106 -11.24 3.11 -9.42
CA TRP A 106 -11.39 3.72 -10.75
C TRP A 106 -12.27 2.86 -11.67
N TYR A 107 -12.03 1.54 -11.71
CA TYR A 107 -12.82 0.61 -12.53
C TYR A 107 -14.29 0.59 -12.11
N ILE A 108 -14.55 0.46 -10.82
CA ILE A 108 -15.90 0.32 -10.27
C ILE A 108 -16.68 1.63 -10.39
N GLU A 109 -16.06 2.77 -10.18
CA GLU A 109 -16.76 4.06 -10.30
C GLU A 109 -17.04 4.46 -11.75
N ARG A 110 -16.17 4.10 -12.70
CA ARG A 110 -16.25 4.60 -14.08
C ARG A 110 -16.85 3.60 -15.06
N ILE A 111 -16.48 2.35 -14.98
CA ILE A 111 -16.86 1.32 -15.97
C ILE A 111 -18.06 0.53 -15.49
N PHE A 112 -18.03 0.07 -14.25
CA PHE A 112 -19.02 -0.82 -13.68
C PHE A 112 -20.48 -0.30 -13.71
N PRO A 113 -20.80 0.98 -13.41
CA PRO A 113 -22.17 1.47 -13.51
C PRO A 113 -22.70 1.47 -14.95
N VAL A 114 -21.82 1.65 -15.93
CA VAL A 114 -22.18 1.63 -17.35
C VAL A 114 -22.48 0.19 -17.78
N GLU A 115 -21.61 -0.74 -17.47
CA GLU A 115 -21.78 -2.16 -17.76
C GLU A 115 -23.07 -2.71 -17.12
N ARG A 116 -23.31 -2.44 -15.86
CA ARG A 116 -24.51 -2.87 -15.13
C ARG A 116 -25.80 -2.34 -15.76
N ARG A 117 -25.83 -1.08 -16.21
CA ARG A 117 -26.99 -0.49 -16.90
C ARG A 117 -27.23 -1.16 -18.25
N VAL A 118 -26.17 -1.34 -19.04
CA VAL A 118 -26.23 -1.97 -20.36
C VAL A 118 -26.72 -3.41 -20.22
N VAL A 119 -26.12 -4.19 -19.32
CA VAL A 119 -26.52 -5.58 -19.04
C VAL A 119 -27.99 -5.65 -18.61
N LYS A 120 -28.40 -4.81 -17.65
CA LYS A 120 -29.78 -4.81 -17.15
C LYS A 120 -30.80 -4.47 -18.23
N THR A 121 -30.48 -3.58 -19.17
CA THR A 121 -31.35 -3.15 -20.27
C THR A 121 -31.39 -4.20 -21.39
N LEU A 122 -30.25 -4.81 -21.72
CA LEU A 122 -30.13 -5.75 -22.83
C LEU A 122 -30.40 -7.21 -22.44
N ARG A 123 -30.37 -7.55 -21.15
CA ARG A 123 -30.55 -8.91 -20.63
C ARG A 123 -31.77 -9.63 -21.23
N PRO A 124 -32.97 -9.04 -21.28
CA PRO A 124 -34.15 -9.74 -21.84
C PRO A 124 -34.07 -10.00 -23.35
N ILE A 125 -33.20 -9.26 -24.06
CA ILE A 125 -33.00 -9.40 -25.51
C ILE A 125 -31.85 -10.40 -25.77
N VAL A 126 -30.69 -10.19 -25.09
CA VAL A 126 -29.49 -10.98 -25.30
C VAL A 126 -29.65 -12.41 -24.81
N SER A 127 -30.33 -12.64 -23.68
CA SER A 127 -30.58 -13.98 -23.13
C SER A 127 -31.47 -14.87 -24.05
N LYS A 128 -32.21 -14.28 -24.98
CA LYS A 128 -32.98 -14.99 -25.97
C LYS A 128 -32.25 -15.25 -27.29
N MET A 129 -31.17 -14.51 -27.54
CA MET A 129 -30.43 -14.53 -28.81
C MET A 129 -29.08 -15.19 -28.75
N THR A 130 -28.50 -15.32 -27.55
CA THR A 130 -27.13 -15.87 -27.36
C THR A 130 -27.06 -16.74 -26.09
N THR A 131 -26.17 -17.71 -26.12
CA THR A 131 -25.80 -18.54 -24.95
C THR A 131 -24.74 -17.84 -24.06
N LEU A 132 -24.42 -16.57 -24.30
CA LEU A 132 -23.45 -15.81 -23.52
C LEU A 132 -23.89 -15.75 -22.05
N PRO A 133 -23.04 -16.19 -21.09
CA PRO A 133 -23.33 -16.01 -19.68
C PRO A 133 -23.34 -14.52 -19.34
N ILE A 134 -24.47 -14.08 -18.78
CA ILE A 134 -24.64 -12.69 -18.35
C ILE A 134 -24.46 -12.64 -16.84
N ALA A 135 -23.62 -11.74 -16.38
CA ALA A 135 -23.37 -11.55 -14.95
C ALA A 135 -24.68 -11.42 -14.16
N GLY A 136 -24.83 -12.26 -13.15
CA GLY A 136 -25.97 -12.23 -12.23
C GLY A 136 -25.88 -11.08 -11.22
N GLU A 137 -26.98 -10.79 -10.51
CA GLU A 137 -26.96 -9.76 -9.46
C GLU A 137 -26.00 -10.14 -8.30
N SER A 138 -25.80 -11.44 -8.04
CA SER A 138 -24.80 -11.95 -7.07
C SER A 138 -23.39 -11.52 -7.39
N PHE A 139 -22.96 -11.62 -8.66
CA PHE A 139 -21.67 -11.14 -9.12
C PHE A 139 -21.48 -9.64 -8.84
N TYR A 140 -22.44 -8.81 -9.20
CA TYR A 140 -22.36 -7.37 -8.95
C TYR A 140 -22.30 -7.04 -7.46
N THR A 141 -23.07 -7.76 -6.64
CA THR A 141 -23.04 -7.61 -5.18
C THR A 141 -21.69 -8.02 -4.59
N ALA A 142 -21.09 -9.10 -5.09
CA ALA A 142 -19.75 -9.55 -4.65
C ALA A 142 -18.67 -8.52 -5.01
N VAL A 143 -18.71 -7.99 -6.22
CA VAL A 143 -17.75 -6.94 -6.65
C VAL A 143 -17.92 -5.66 -5.83
N GLU A 144 -19.14 -5.22 -5.56
CA GLU A 144 -19.41 -4.05 -4.70
C GLU A 144 -18.95 -4.29 -3.25
N ARG A 145 -19.11 -5.51 -2.73
CA ARG A 145 -18.62 -5.90 -1.40
C ARG A 145 -17.09 -5.86 -1.34
N LEU A 146 -16.42 -6.44 -2.32
CA LEU A 146 -14.97 -6.42 -2.44
C LEU A 146 -14.46 -4.97 -2.49
N HIS A 147 -15.05 -4.15 -3.34
CA HIS A 147 -14.70 -2.74 -3.44
C HIS A 147 -14.81 -2.00 -2.09
N ARG A 148 -15.94 -2.13 -1.39
CA ARG A 148 -16.10 -1.48 -0.08
C ARG A 148 -15.06 -1.93 0.93
N ASN A 149 -14.68 -3.22 0.89
CA ASN A 149 -13.64 -3.74 1.76
C ASN A 149 -12.27 -3.14 1.43
N LEU A 150 -11.92 -3.10 0.15
CA LEU A 150 -10.64 -2.55 -0.31
C LEU A 150 -10.54 -1.04 -0.02
N ASP A 151 -11.60 -0.28 -0.24
CA ASP A 151 -11.66 1.14 0.08
C ASP A 151 -11.51 1.39 1.59
N ALA A 152 -12.12 0.54 2.42
CA ALA A 152 -11.95 0.62 3.86
C ALA A 152 -10.51 0.28 4.30
N VAL A 153 -9.90 -0.76 3.72
CA VAL A 153 -8.49 -1.10 3.96
C VAL A 153 -7.58 0.07 3.56
N HIS A 154 -7.80 0.64 2.37
CA HIS A 154 -7.00 1.78 1.91
C HIS A 154 -7.10 2.96 2.87
N ARG A 155 -8.30 3.29 3.35
CA ARG A 155 -8.49 4.36 4.35
C ARG A 155 -7.78 4.08 5.66
N ILE A 156 -7.82 2.84 6.16
CA ILE A 156 -7.10 2.44 7.37
C ILE A 156 -5.60 2.61 7.18
N LEU A 157 -5.05 2.08 6.11
CA LEU A 157 -3.61 2.07 5.85
C LEU A 157 -3.02 3.46 5.51
N THR A 158 -3.85 4.39 5.02
CA THR A 158 -3.45 5.77 4.73
C THR A 158 -3.84 6.76 5.83
N ASP A 159 -4.48 6.30 6.90
CA ASP A 159 -4.83 7.16 8.03
C ASP A 159 -3.56 7.61 8.76
N GLU A 160 -3.31 8.91 8.69
CA GLU A 160 -2.13 9.57 9.25
C GLU A 160 -2.04 9.48 10.78
N SER A 161 -3.16 9.23 11.46
CA SER A 161 -3.22 9.19 12.91
C SER A 161 -2.94 7.81 13.49
N SER A 162 -3.17 6.75 12.72
CA SER A 162 -3.19 5.37 13.23
C SER A 162 -2.28 4.40 12.50
N SER A 163 -1.85 4.68 11.26
CA SER A 163 -1.10 3.72 10.46
C SER A 163 0.27 4.22 10.04
N THR A 164 1.27 3.35 10.20
CA THR A 164 2.66 3.59 9.75
C THR A 164 3.29 2.31 9.20
N VAL A 165 4.36 2.48 8.44
CA VAL A 165 5.19 1.39 7.92
C VAL A 165 6.58 1.52 8.53
N ARG A 166 7.16 0.40 9.00
CA ARG A 166 8.58 0.30 9.38
C ARG A 166 9.29 -0.58 8.36
N LEU A 167 10.32 -0.02 7.74
CA LEU A 167 11.15 -0.76 6.80
C LEU A 167 12.24 -1.51 7.55
N VAL A 168 12.39 -2.81 7.26
CA VAL A 168 13.49 -3.61 7.80
C VAL A 168 14.45 -3.92 6.66
N VAL A 169 15.73 -3.60 6.84
CA VAL A 169 16.76 -3.75 5.83
C VAL A 169 18.00 -4.41 6.39
N ASN A 170 18.63 -5.31 5.65
CA ASN A 170 19.98 -5.73 5.95
C ASN A 170 20.97 -4.74 5.32
N PRO A 171 22.15 -4.53 5.91
CA PRO A 171 23.18 -3.61 5.38
C PRO A 171 23.89 -4.23 4.16
N GLU A 172 23.12 -4.44 3.09
CA GLU A 172 23.54 -5.03 1.82
C GLU A 172 23.09 -4.16 0.65
N ARG A 173 23.94 -3.99 -0.35
CA ARG A 173 23.72 -3.07 -1.47
C ARG A 173 22.38 -3.30 -2.19
N MET A 174 22.03 -4.55 -2.45
CA MET A 174 20.77 -4.87 -3.16
C MET A 174 19.55 -4.58 -2.29
N VAL A 175 19.61 -4.98 -1.01
CA VAL A 175 18.52 -4.76 -0.05
C VAL A 175 18.27 -3.26 0.16
N ILE A 176 19.32 -2.46 0.29
CA ILE A 176 19.20 -1.00 0.39
C ILE A 176 18.57 -0.39 -0.86
N SER A 177 18.95 -0.88 -2.05
CA SER A 177 18.35 -0.40 -3.30
C SER A 177 16.86 -0.71 -3.39
N GLU A 178 16.44 -1.91 -2.97
CA GLU A 178 15.03 -2.29 -2.89
C GLU A 178 14.28 -1.47 -1.83
N ALA A 179 14.88 -1.26 -0.66
CA ALA A 179 14.29 -0.42 0.38
C ALA A 179 14.08 1.03 -0.06
N ARG A 180 15.03 1.63 -0.79
CA ARG A 180 14.88 2.96 -1.40
C ARG A 180 13.69 3.00 -2.37
N ARG A 181 13.58 1.99 -3.23
CA ARG A 181 12.47 1.86 -4.17
C ARG A 181 11.13 1.73 -3.44
N THR A 182 11.08 0.85 -2.44
CA THR A 182 9.91 0.66 -1.58
C THR A 182 9.49 1.97 -0.90
N TYR A 183 10.45 2.68 -0.30
CA TYR A 183 10.20 3.96 0.35
C TYR A 183 9.61 5.03 -0.61
N THR A 184 10.14 5.11 -1.83
CA THR A 184 9.60 5.98 -2.86
C THR A 184 8.14 5.62 -3.20
N TYR A 185 7.84 4.35 -3.35
CA TYR A 185 6.48 3.90 -3.67
C TYR A 185 5.50 4.07 -2.51
N LEU A 186 5.93 3.85 -1.28
CA LEU A 186 5.13 4.19 -0.11
C LEU A 186 4.73 5.68 -0.15
N GLY A 187 5.69 6.57 -0.41
CA GLY A 187 5.42 8.00 -0.60
C GLY A 187 4.47 8.28 -1.77
N LEU A 188 4.66 7.59 -2.91
CA LEU A 188 3.78 7.71 -4.07
C LEU A 188 2.33 7.35 -3.71
N PHE A 189 2.10 6.28 -2.96
CA PHE A 189 0.76 5.83 -2.57
C PHE A 189 0.22 6.46 -1.29
N GLY A 190 0.98 7.34 -0.65
CA GLY A 190 0.53 8.08 0.55
C GLY A 190 0.70 7.33 1.85
N TYR A 191 1.48 6.25 1.87
CA TYR A 191 1.81 5.51 3.08
C TYR A 191 2.97 6.16 3.80
N ARG A 192 2.86 6.24 5.11
CA ARG A 192 3.88 6.87 5.96
C ARG A 192 4.88 5.84 6.47
N CYS A 193 6.17 6.11 6.26
CA CYS A 193 7.24 5.35 6.88
C CYS A 193 7.74 6.11 8.13
N ASP A 194 7.71 5.47 9.30
CA ASP A 194 8.06 6.12 10.58
C ASP A 194 9.39 5.66 11.16
N ALA A 195 9.96 4.56 10.67
CA ALA A 195 11.30 4.12 11.04
C ALA A 195 11.91 3.18 9.98
N VAL A 196 13.22 3.11 9.95
CA VAL A 196 13.98 2.08 9.23
C VAL A 196 14.81 1.30 10.25
N VAL A 197 14.66 -0.02 10.28
CA VAL A 197 15.45 -0.91 11.15
C VAL A 197 16.52 -1.59 10.32
N VAL A 198 17.78 -1.30 10.60
CA VAL A 198 18.91 -1.97 9.96
C VAL A 198 19.27 -3.21 10.79
N ASN A 199 18.95 -4.38 10.23
CA ASN A 199 19.08 -5.66 10.91
C ASN A 199 20.44 -6.34 10.60
N ARG A 200 20.86 -7.27 11.45
CA ARG A 200 22.05 -8.12 11.28
C ARG A 200 23.37 -7.36 11.17
N ILE A 201 23.54 -6.34 11.99
CA ILE A 201 24.82 -5.64 12.10
C ILE A 201 25.80 -6.51 12.89
N ILE A 202 26.95 -6.78 12.31
CA ILE A 202 28.01 -7.57 12.97
C ILE A 202 28.51 -6.80 14.18
N PRO A 203 28.47 -7.38 15.41
CA PRO A 203 28.89 -6.73 16.62
C PRO A 203 30.39 -6.36 16.62
N GLU A 204 30.75 -5.28 17.34
CA GLU A 204 32.12 -4.81 17.40
C GLU A 204 33.07 -5.79 18.08
N ASP A 205 32.59 -6.58 19.01
CA ASP A 205 33.36 -7.61 19.76
C ASP A 205 33.67 -8.87 18.95
N VAL A 206 33.10 -9.04 17.76
CA VAL A 206 33.50 -10.07 16.80
C VAL A 206 34.84 -9.71 16.20
N THR A 207 35.95 -10.27 16.72
CA THR A 207 37.33 -9.90 16.34
C THR A 207 37.96 -10.81 15.29
N ASP A 208 37.24 -11.82 14.78
CA ASP A 208 37.76 -12.70 13.73
C ASP A 208 38.08 -11.90 12.45
N PRO A 209 39.32 -12.05 11.90
CA PRO A 209 39.75 -11.30 10.72
C PRO A 209 38.88 -11.51 9.48
N TYR A 210 38.18 -12.63 9.39
CA TYR A 210 37.22 -12.89 8.30
C TYR A 210 36.10 -11.86 8.25
N PHE A 211 35.62 -11.44 9.43
CA PHE A 211 34.55 -10.45 9.53
C PHE A 211 35.02 -8.99 9.43
N GLY A 212 36.34 -8.73 9.51
CA GLY A 212 36.87 -7.36 9.44
C GLY A 212 36.41 -6.60 8.20
N LYS A 213 36.56 -7.21 7.00
CA LYS A 213 36.08 -6.60 5.74
C LYS A 213 34.57 -6.42 5.68
N TRP A 214 33.82 -7.35 6.27
CA TRP A 214 32.37 -7.24 6.32
C TRP A 214 31.92 -6.09 7.20
N LYS A 215 32.58 -5.84 8.32
CA LYS A 215 32.31 -4.69 9.18
C LYS A 215 32.55 -3.37 8.45
N ASP A 216 33.65 -3.26 7.71
CA ASP A 216 33.95 -2.06 6.91
C ASP A 216 32.85 -1.82 5.87
N ILE A 217 32.44 -2.86 5.14
CA ILE A 217 31.36 -2.81 4.15
C ILE A 217 30.01 -2.43 4.81
N GLN A 218 29.71 -3.03 5.97
CA GLN A 218 28.48 -2.70 6.70
C GLN A 218 28.48 -1.26 7.21
N ALA A 219 29.62 -0.73 7.66
CA ALA A 219 29.75 0.67 8.08
C ALA A 219 29.45 1.64 6.92
N GLU A 220 29.99 1.37 5.72
CA GLU A 220 29.68 2.15 4.52
C GLU A 220 28.19 2.06 4.14
N HIS A 221 27.61 0.87 4.23
CA HIS A 221 26.20 0.66 3.95
C HIS A 221 25.30 1.31 4.99
N LEU A 222 25.65 1.28 6.26
CA LEU A 222 24.91 1.96 7.31
C LEU A 222 24.92 3.49 7.10
N GLN A 223 26.06 4.05 6.68
CA GLN A 223 26.13 5.46 6.29
C GLN A 223 25.21 5.75 5.09
N THR A 224 25.22 4.87 4.08
CA THR A 224 24.33 4.97 2.92
C THR A 224 22.84 4.91 3.31
N VAL A 225 22.48 4.08 4.29
CA VAL A 225 21.11 4.03 4.83
C VAL A 225 20.74 5.34 5.50
N ARG A 226 21.63 5.88 6.37
CA ARG A 226 21.40 7.18 7.03
C ARG A 226 21.15 8.29 6.01
N GLU A 227 22.04 8.45 5.06
CA GLU A 227 21.90 9.47 4.00
C GLU A 227 20.64 9.29 3.13
N SER A 228 20.17 8.04 2.97
CA SER A 228 19.04 7.73 2.14
C SER A 228 17.70 8.02 2.81
N PHE A 229 17.57 7.74 4.08
CA PHE A 229 16.27 7.76 4.75
C PHE A 229 16.11 8.93 5.73
N GLU A 230 17.17 9.69 6.04
CA GLU A 230 17.04 10.90 6.84
C GLU A 230 15.91 11.81 6.27
N PRO A 231 15.07 12.39 7.14
CA PRO A 231 15.08 12.44 8.60
C PRO A 231 14.31 11.31 9.30
N VAL A 232 13.95 10.22 8.63
CA VAL A 232 13.29 9.07 9.26
C VAL A 232 14.28 8.42 10.26
N PRO A 233 13.88 8.10 11.49
CA PRO A 233 14.70 7.43 12.47
C PRO A 233 15.28 6.11 11.97
N ILE A 234 16.58 5.91 12.18
CA ILE A 234 17.30 4.69 11.84
C ILE A 234 17.59 3.94 13.14
N LEU A 235 16.96 2.79 13.30
CA LEU A 235 17.20 1.87 14.39
C LEU A 235 18.14 0.76 13.92
N THR A 236 18.86 0.13 14.83
CA THR A 236 19.81 -0.92 14.49
C THR A 236 19.58 -2.15 15.35
N ALA A 237 19.67 -3.33 14.74
CA ALA A 237 19.67 -4.62 15.40
C ALA A 237 20.98 -5.37 15.08
N ARG A 238 21.68 -5.83 16.11
CA ARG A 238 22.88 -6.63 15.88
C ARG A 238 22.54 -8.02 15.35
N LEU A 239 23.53 -8.66 14.77
CA LEU A 239 23.49 -10.09 14.52
C LEU A 239 23.74 -10.81 15.85
N PHE A 240 22.72 -11.47 16.37
CA PHE A 240 22.82 -12.22 17.61
C PHE A 240 23.63 -13.51 17.40
N ASP A 241 24.20 -14.05 18.49
CA ASP A 241 24.99 -15.29 18.50
C ASP A 241 24.12 -16.55 18.48
N ARG A 242 22.82 -16.38 18.43
CA ARG A 242 21.78 -17.42 18.43
C ARG A 242 20.56 -17.00 17.64
N GLU A 243 19.70 -17.96 17.35
CA GLU A 243 18.38 -17.67 16.82
C GLU A 243 17.48 -17.06 17.89
N MET A 244 16.77 -15.97 17.51
CA MET A 244 15.88 -15.25 18.39
C MET A 244 14.48 -15.87 18.32
N VAL A 245 14.29 -16.99 19.01
CA VAL A 245 13.06 -17.75 19.05
C VAL A 245 12.48 -17.78 20.46
N GLY A 246 11.19 -17.59 20.57
CA GLY A 246 10.47 -17.49 21.85
C GLY A 246 10.37 -16.07 22.37
N VAL A 247 9.30 -15.81 23.14
CA VAL A 247 8.92 -14.45 23.59
C VAL A 247 10.06 -13.75 24.35
N GLN A 248 10.75 -14.46 25.23
CA GLN A 248 11.80 -13.88 26.06
C GLN A 248 12.98 -13.34 25.22
N LEU A 249 13.42 -14.08 24.19
CA LEU A 249 14.52 -13.64 23.32
C LEU A 249 14.07 -12.49 22.39
N LEU A 250 12.81 -12.55 21.96
CA LEU A 250 12.21 -11.46 21.17
C LEU A 250 12.09 -10.17 22.00
N GLU A 251 11.78 -10.25 23.29
CA GLU A 251 11.79 -9.10 24.22
C GLU A 251 13.21 -8.53 24.39
N GLU A 252 14.23 -9.41 24.53
CA GLU A 252 15.64 -9.00 24.55
C GLU A 252 16.03 -8.23 23.30
N MET A 253 15.70 -8.75 22.13
CA MET A 253 15.92 -8.09 20.84
C MET A 253 15.15 -6.76 20.76
N GLY A 254 13.91 -6.74 21.18
CA GLY A 254 13.09 -5.54 21.20
C GLY A 254 13.68 -4.43 22.07
N GLN A 255 14.15 -4.79 23.26
CA GLN A 255 14.83 -3.86 24.16
C GLN A 255 16.13 -3.30 23.57
N GLU A 256 16.90 -4.13 22.86
CA GLU A 256 18.12 -3.67 22.20
C GLU A 256 17.83 -2.69 21.06
N VAL A 257 16.84 -3.00 20.22
CA VAL A 257 16.51 -2.18 19.04
C VAL A 257 15.86 -0.86 19.42
N TYR A 258 14.95 -0.87 20.38
CA TYR A 258 14.11 0.27 20.71
C TYR A 258 14.54 1.00 21.99
N GLY A 259 15.25 0.33 22.92
CA GLY A 259 15.63 0.93 24.20
C GLY A 259 14.41 1.53 24.93
N ASP A 260 14.51 2.83 25.24
CA ASP A 260 13.44 3.58 25.90
C ASP A 260 12.44 4.24 24.92
N LEU A 261 12.54 3.98 23.61
CA LEU A 261 11.61 4.54 22.63
C LEU A 261 10.21 3.94 22.82
N PRO A 262 9.16 4.74 22.67
CA PRO A 262 7.78 4.26 22.74
C PRO A 262 7.45 3.46 21.47
N VAL A 263 7.61 2.13 21.55
CA VAL A 263 7.52 1.20 20.39
C VAL A 263 6.19 1.28 19.65
N THR A 264 5.11 1.59 20.39
CA THR A 264 3.75 1.68 19.87
C THR A 264 3.41 3.04 19.28
N ASP A 265 4.25 4.05 19.51
CA ASP A 265 4.03 5.39 19.00
C ASP A 265 4.55 5.52 17.56
N VAL A 266 4.03 6.50 16.85
CA VAL A 266 4.55 6.94 15.55
C VAL A 266 5.86 7.69 15.79
N LEU A 267 6.98 7.10 15.39
CA LEU A 267 8.33 7.64 15.65
C LEU A 267 8.66 8.85 14.77
N TYR A 268 8.08 8.93 13.57
CA TYR A 268 8.28 10.05 12.65
C TYR A 268 6.99 10.39 11.92
N ARG A 269 6.68 11.68 11.85
CA ARG A 269 5.47 12.18 11.20
C ARG A 269 5.85 13.09 10.04
N ASP A 270 5.63 12.60 8.83
CA ASP A 270 5.70 13.38 7.60
C ASP A 270 4.56 12.96 6.68
N ASP A 271 3.88 13.94 6.10
CA ASP A 271 2.79 13.65 5.16
C ASP A 271 3.39 13.45 3.78
N PRO A 272 3.37 12.25 3.24
CA PRO A 272 3.98 11.98 1.93
C PRO A 272 3.28 12.77 0.80
N ILE A 273 2.04 13.21 1.02
CA ILE A 273 1.27 14.02 0.06
C ILE A 273 0.60 15.19 0.77
N ARG A 274 0.88 16.40 0.31
CA ARG A 274 0.33 17.62 0.89
C ARG A 274 -0.22 18.56 -0.18
N VAL A 275 -1.32 19.24 0.13
CA VAL A 275 -1.84 20.35 -0.69
C VAL A 275 -1.73 21.63 0.10
N ARG A 276 -0.93 22.57 -0.40
CA ARG A 276 -0.73 23.89 0.22
C ARG A 276 -1.24 25.00 -0.68
N ARG A 277 -1.82 26.03 -0.08
CA ARG A 277 -2.20 27.24 -0.79
C ARG A 277 -0.94 28.07 -1.08
N ARG A 278 -0.81 28.55 -2.32
CA ARG A 278 0.22 29.49 -2.76
C ARG A 278 -0.44 30.72 -3.40
N SER A 279 0.28 31.84 -3.51
CA SER A 279 -0.21 33.01 -4.21
C SER A 279 -0.69 32.65 -5.62
N GLY A 280 -1.98 32.88 -5.89
CA GLY A 280 -2.60 32.55 -7.18
C GLY A 280 -3.03 31.10 -7.42
N GLY A 281 -2.85 30.18 -6.46
CA GLY A 281 -3.22 28.79 -6.66
C GLY A 281 -2.89 27.86 -5.50
N TYR A 282 -2.57 26.61 -5.84
CA TYR A 282 -2.18 25.57 -4.89
C TYR A 282 -0.97 24.80 -5.41
N VAL A 283 -0.24 24.20 -4.50
CA VAL A 283 0.83 23.25 -4.79
C VAL A 283 0.47 21.92 -4.16
N LEU A 284 0.41 20.90 -4.97
CA LEU A 284 0.38 19.51 -4.52
C LEU A 284 1.83 19.04 -4.41
N THR A 285 2.26 18.65 -3.23
CA THR A 285 3.60 18.16 -2.95
C THR A 285 3.52 16.68 -2.67
N MET A 286 4.40 15.89 -3.29
CA MET A 286 4.54 14.45 -3.04
C MET A 286 6.00 14.16 -2.72
N ARG A 287 6.25 13.42 -1.63
CA ARG A 287 7.61 12.99 -1.30
C ARG A 287 7.98 11.76 -2.13
N LEU A 288 8.91 11.94 -3.07
CA LEU A 288 9.37 10.93 -4.01
C LEU A 288 10.91 10.93 -4.06
N PRO A 289 11.59 10.53 -2.98
CA PRO A 289 13.05 10.45 -2.97
C PRO A 289 13.53 9.43 -4.03
N PHE A 290 14.73 9.61 -4.52
CA PHE A 290 15.40 8.74 -5.50
C PHE A 290 14.74 8.67 -6.89
N VAL A 291 13.80 9.54 -7.19
CA VAL A 291 13.17 9.63 -8.51
C VAL A 291 13.87 10.66 -9.36
N SER A 292 14.32 10.27 -10.55
CA SER A 292 14.78 11.22 -11.54
C SER A 292 13.59 11.77 -12.34
N ARG A 293 13.76 12.96 -12.94
CA ARG A 293 12.73 13.54 -13.79
C ARG A 293 12.43 12.68 -15.01
N GLU A 294 13.40 11.91 -15.47
CA GLU A 294 13.31 11.03 -16.65
C GLU A 294 12.47 9.78 -16.36
N ASP A 295 12.45 9.33 -15.09
CA ASP A 295 11.69 8.17 -14.66
C ASP A 295 10.23 8.49 -14.30
N MET A 296 9.85 9.77 -14.42
CA MET A 296 8.54 10.25 -14.00
C MET A 296 7.73 10.80 -15.17
N ASP A 297 6.45 10.52 -15.13
CA ASP A 297 5.47 11.04 -16.08
C ASP A 297 4.21 11.51 -15.37
N ILE A 298 3.72 12.70 -15.74
CA ILE A 298 2.54 13.31 -15.11
C ILE A 298 1.56 13.70 -16.19
N HIS A 299 0.36 13.14 -16.10
CA HIS A 299 -0.74 13.48 -16.98
C HIS A 299 -1.97 13.85 -16.18
N ARG A 300 -2.72 14.84 -16.66
CA ARG A 300 -4.02 15.18 -16.13
C ARG A 300 -5.11 14.86 -17.16
N ARG A 301 -6.17 14.21 -16.71
CA ARG A 301 -7.37 13.96 -17.51
C ARG A 301 -8.63 14.30 -16.69
N GLY A 302 -9.21 15.46 -16.97
CA GLY A 302 -10.38 15.92 -16.21
C GLY A 302 -10.07 16.15 -14.74
N GLU A 303 -10.73 15.38 -13.88
CA GLU A 303 -10.61 15.43 -12.42
C GLU A 303 -9.45 14.60 -11.87
N GLU A 304 -8.77 13.86 -12.72
CA GLU A 304 -7.76 12.89 -12.34
C GLU A 304 -6.34 13.37 -12.70
N LEU A 305 -5.43 13.15 -11.78
CA LEU A 305 -4.00 13.36 -11.96
C LEU A 305 -3.31 11.99 -11.94
N TYR A 306 -2.66 11.65 -13.04
CA TYR A 306 -1.88 10.43 -13.17
C TYR A 306 -0.41 10.76 -12.92
N VAL A 307 0.17 10.12 -11.93
CA VAL A 307 1.61 10.19 -11.63
C VAL A 307 2.20 8.81 -11.82
N ARG A 308 3.15 8.67 -12.74
CA ARG A 308 3.90 7.45 -12.99
C ARG A 308 5.33 7.63 -12.50
N VAL A 309 5.84 6.65 -11.77
CA VAL A 309 7.22 6.55 -11.31
C VAL A 309 7.71 5.15 -11.64
N GLY A 310 8.64 5.06 -12.59
CA GLY A 310 9.09 3.77 -13.11
C GLY A 310 7.94 2.94 -13.67
N THR A 311 7.72 1.75 -13.11
CA THR A 311 6.64 0.83 -13.51
C THR A 311 5.31 1.08 -12.79
N TYR A 312 5.30 1.88 -11.73
CA TYR A 312 4.10 2.15 -10.94
C TYR A 312 3.38 3.42 -11.41
N LYS A 313 2.06 3.33 -11.41
CA LYS A 313 1.18 4.43 -11.78
C LYS A 313 0.17 4.65 -10.67
N ARG A 314 0.09 5.86 -10.20
CA ARG A 314 -0.94 6.32 -9.27
C ARG A 314 -1.95 7.21 -9.98
N ASN A 315 -3.22 6.99 -9.68
CA ASN A 315 -4.31 7.87 -10.11
C ASN A 315 -4.85 8.61 -8.89
N LEU A 316 -4.69 9.92 -8.86
CA LEU A 316 -5.18 10.79 -7.79
C LEU A 316 -6.43 11.50 -8.26
N ILE A 317 -7.55 11.27 -7.57
CA ILE A 317 -8.75 12.09 -7.74
C ILE A 317 -8.48 13.42 -7.05
N LEU A 318 -8.44 14.48 -7.86
CA LEU A 318 -8.14 15.82 -7.36
C LEU A 318 -9.31 16.33 -6.50
N PRO A 319 -9.05 16.98 -5.34
CA PRO A 319 -10.07 17.71 -4.60
C PRO A 319 -10.77 18.74 -5.50
N GLN A 320 -12.04 19.01 -5.26
CA GLN A 320 -12.86 19.94 -6.07
C GLN A 320 -12.18 21.29 -6.33
N THR A 321 -11.41 21.76 -5.36
CA THR A 321 -10.65 23.02 -5.48
C THR A 321 -9.59 22.93 -6.58
N LEU A 322 -8.89 21.79 -6.72
CA LEU A 322 -7.85 21.57 -7.73
C LEU A 322 -8.45 21.18 -9.09
N GLN A 323 -9.63 20.54 -9.10
CA GLN A 323 -10.33 20.20 -10.34
C GLN A 323 -10.60 21.43 -11.21
N ARG A 324 -10.87 22.57 -10.57
CA ARG A 324 -11.16 23.88 -11.24
C ARG A 324 -9.90 24.68 -11.62
N MET A 325 -8.72 24.08 -11.47
CA MET A 325 -7.44 24.73 -11.76
C MET A 325 -6.68 23.94 -12.82
N GLU A 326 -5.77 24.61 -13.50
CA GLU A 326 -4.86 23.96 -14.46
C GLU A 326 -3.53 23.65 -13.82
N VAL A 327 -2.91 22.53 -14.24
CA VAL A 327 -1.51 22.25 -13.93
C VAL A 327 -0.65 23.21 -14.74
N ARG A 328 0.14 24.03 -14.06
CA ARG A 328 1.06 25.01 -14.68
C ARG A 328 2.47 24.46 -14.82
N GLY A 329 2.82 23.47 -14.04
CA GLY A 329 4.12 22.84 -14.08
C GLY A 329 4.29 21.84 -12.95
N ALA A 330 5.32 21.02 -13.10
CA ALA A 330 5.76 20.07 -12.09
C ALA A 330 7.28 20.11 -12.02
N ASN A 331 7.83 20.26 -10.83
CA ASN A 331 9.27 20.31 -10.58
C ASN A 331 9.63 19.55 -9.32
N PHE A 332 10.87 19.07 -9.24
CA PHE A 332 11.44 18.57 -8.00
C PHE A 332 12.09 19.71 -7.21
N VAL A 333 11.84 19.71 -5.91
CA VAL A 333 12.48 20.57 -4.90
C VAL A 333 13.02 19.63 -3.81
N GLY A 334 14.31 19.29 -3.86
CA GLY A 334 14.87 18.18 -3.10
C GLY A 334 14.18 16.86 -3.50
N ASP A 335 13.72 16.11 -2.53
CA ASP A 335 12.99 14.83 -2.72
C ASP A 335 11.49 15.01 -2.94
N HIS A 336 11.02 16.23 -3.10
CA HIS A 336 9.60 16.50 -3.25
C HIS A 336 9.24 16.87 -4.69
N LEU A 337 8.30 16.16 -5.27
CA LEU A 337 7.61 16.57 -6.47
C LEU A 337 6.58 17.64 -6.13
N GLU A 338 6.76 18.84 -6.64
CA GLU A 338 5.80 19.93 -6.54
C GLU A 338 5.02 20.10 -7.84
N ILE A 339 3.70 19.95 -7.79
CA ILE A 339 2.79 20.15 -8.91
C ILE A 339 1.99 21.43 -8.65
N VAL A 340 2.19 22.44 -9.48
CA VAL A 340 1.59 23.76 -9.32
C VAL A 340 0.26 23.84 -10.06
N PHE A 341 -0.79 24.18 -9.32
CA PHE A 341 -2.13 24.42 -9.83
C PHE A 341 -2.47 25.93 -9.74
N ALA A 342 -2.91 26.52 -10.84
CA ALA A 342 -3.35 27.90 -10.89
C ALA A 342 -4.69 28.04 -11.62
N ARG A 343 -5.43 29.10 -11.34
CA ARG A 343 -6.65 29.44 -12.07
C ARG A 343 -6.34 29.80 -13.51
N GLN A 344 -7.26 29.52 -14.43
CA GLN A 344 -7.17 30.06 -15.79
C GLN A 344 -7.17 31.58 -15.75
N PRO A 345 -6.30 32.23 -16.51
CA PRO A 345 -6.37 33.69 -16.67
C PRO A 345 -7.73 34.01 -17.30
N GLY A 346 -8.60 34.69 -16.54
CA GLY A 346 -9.92 35.13 -17.03
C GLY A 346 -11.14 34.51 -16.33
N ALA A 347 -11.00 33.50 -15.46
CA ALA A 347 -12.10 33.02 -14.64
C ALA A 347 -12.37 33.99 -13.47
N ALA A 348 -13.45 34.79 -13.56
CA ALA A 348 -13.88 35.68 -12.51
C ALA A 348 -14.11 34.94 -11.19
N ALA A 349 -13.72 35.54 -10.07
CA ALA A 349 -14.06 35.03 -8.74
C ALA A 349 -15.59 34.91 -8.61
N PRO A 350 -16.14 33.83 -8.00
CA PRO A 350 -17.56 33.81 -7.68
C PRO A 350 -17.84 34.99 -6.75
N GLY A 351 -18.66 35.91 -7.24
CA GLY A 351 -18.97 37.17 -6.60
C GLY A 351 -19.42 36.95 -5.16
N GLY A 352 -18.72 37.61 -4.23
CA GLY A 352 -19.22 37.81 -2.90
C GLY A 352 -20.55 38.53 -2.99
N ARG A 353 -21.63 37.90 -2.56
CA ARG A 353 -22.91 38.59 -2.35
C ARG A 353 -22.65 39.66 -1.29
N SER A 354 -22.54 40.91 -1.75
CA SER A 354 -22.67 42.08 -0.89
C SER A 354 -24.14 42.12 -0.44
N GLY A 355 -24.38 41.77 0.81
CA GLY A 355 -25.64 42.08 1.47
C GLY A 355 -25.73 43.58 1.58
N ARG A 356 -26.61 44.20 0.81
CA ARG A 356 -27.21 45.47 1.11
C ARG A 356 -28.66 45.19 1.46
N GLY A 357 -29.07 45.77 2.57
CA GLY A 357 -30.45 45.85 3.02
C GLY A 357 -30.59 45.54 4.48
#